data_60cf86233ed0d9e37c62b3576270aafb
#
_entry.id   60cf86233ed0d9e37c62b3576270aafb
#
_cell.length_a   1.000
_cell.length_b   1.000
_cell.length_c   1.000
_cell.angle_alpha   90.00
_cell.angle_beta   90.00
_cell.angle_gamma   90.00
#
_symmetry.space_group_name_H-M   'P 1'
#
loop_
_entity.id
_entity.type
_entity.pdbx_description
1 polymer ?
#
loop_
_entity_poly.entity_id
_entity_poly.type
_entity_poly.pdbx_seq_one_letter_code
_entity_poly.pdbx_strand_id
1 'polypeptide(L)'
;MNSIGLENPGVESFLADELQQMSNIDTVKIANLGGSTLETYIEGARLIEEHNKKVKANASTLLHTAVDLVELNISCPNVKEGGIAFGITCEGAEKVVREVRKVLSVPMAVKLSPNAENIVNVAKTCEYEGADGISLINTFSALKIDIKKRRPVFDNVYAGLSGPAIKPIALKMVREVAKAVKVPVIGMGGITTAEDAIEFIMAGAHLIQFGTASFINPYA
;
A
#
# COMPACT_ATOMS: atom_id res chain seq x y z
N MET A 1 -5.35 -15.57 -6.79
CA MET A 1 -4.02 -15.61 -6.15
C MET A 1 -2.98 -15.14 -7.15
N ASN A 2 -1.94 -14.45 -6.71
CA ASN A 2 -0.83 -13.96 -7.55
C ASN A 2 0.51 -14.03 -6.79
N SER A 3 1.61 -14.06 -7.55
CA SER A 3 2.99 -14.06 -7.04
C SER A 3 3.85 -13.10 -7.88
N ILE A 4 3.35 -11.89 -8.13
CA ILE A 4 3.97 -10.89 -9.04
C ILE A 4 5.28 -10.34 -8.44
N GLY A 5 5.37 -10.19 -7.12
CA GLY A 5 6.62 -9.86 -6.44
C GLY A 5 7.05 -8.39 -6.52
N LEU A 6 6.10 -7.44 -6.60
CA LEU A 6 6.36 -6.01 -6.71
C LEU A 6 7.16 -5.61 -7.97
N GLU A 7 6.97 -6.32 -9.07
CA GLU A 7 7.59 -5.94 -10.34
C GLU A 7 7.15 -4.53 -10.74
N ASN A 8 8.11 -3.64 -10.91
CA ASN A 8 7.89 -2.23 -11.23
C ASN A 8 9.18 -1.62 -11.80
N PRO A 9 9.11 -0.44 -12.46
CA PRO A 9 10.28 0.19 -13.09
C PRO A 9 11.23 0.87 -12.10
N GLY A 10 10.86 0.98 -10.83
CA GLY A 10 11.57 1.77 -9.81
C GLY A 10 11.11 3.23 -9.76
N VAL A 11 11.49 3.90 -8.66
CA VAL A 11 11.02 5.27 -8.37
C VAL A 11 11.51 6.28 -9.41
N GLU A 12 12.76 6.17 -9.86
CA GLU A 12 13.34 7.11 -10.84
C GLU A 12 12.59 7.05 -12.18
N SER A 13 12.35 5.84 -12.72
CA SER A 13 11.60 5.65 -13.95
C SER A 13 10.14 6.10 -13.78
N PHE A 14 9.48 5.75 -12.67
CA PHE A 14 8.13 6.22 -12.37
C PHE A 14 8.02 7.74 -12.41
N LEU A 15 8.95 8.47 -11.80
CA LEU A 15 8.95 9.93 -11.77
C LEU A 15 9.24 10.54 -13.16
N ALA A 16 10.10 9.89 -13.96
CA ALA A 16 10.49 10.37 -15.29
C ALA A 16 9.44 10.08 -16.37
N ASP A 17 8.78 8.94 -16.30
CA ASP A 17 7.94 8.43 -17.39
C ASP A 17 6.44 8.35 -17.00
N GLU A 18 6.06 7.47 -16.08
CA GLU A 18 4.64 7.19 -15.78
C GLU A 18 3.94 8.40 -15.18
N LEU A 19 4.58 9.07 -14.22
CA LEU A 19 4.01 10.27 -13.60
C LEU A 19 3.83 11.41 -14.61
N GLN A 20 4.75 11.55 -15.58
CA GLN A 20 4.62 12.52 -16.65
C GLN A 20 3.43 12.22 -17.57
N GLN A 21 3.18 10.94 -17.89
CA GLN A 21 2.00 10.55 -18.69
C GLN A 21 0.69 10.85 -17.95
N MET A 22 0.70 10.84 -16.62
CA MET A 22 -0.46 11.20 -15.79
C MET A 22 -0.67 12.72 -15.66
N SER A 23 0.21 13.56 -16.19
CA SER A 23 0.17 15.02 -16.04
C SER A 23 -1.13 15.66 -16.57
N ASN A 24 -1.72 15.08 -17.62
CA ASN A 24 -2.95 15.57 -18.22
C ASN A 24 -4.23 15.05 -17.54
N ILE A 25 -4.10 14.26 -16.48
CA ILE A 25 -5.24 13.71 -15.75
C ILE A 25 -5.46 14.57 -14.50
N ASP A 26 -6.62 15.21 -14.43
CA ASP A 26 -7.04 16.02 -13.28
C ASP A 26 -7.53 15.09 -12.15
N THR A 27 -6.58 14.57 -11.38
CA THR A 27 -6.82 13.68 -10.23
C THR A 27 -5.67 13.73 -9.26
N VAL A 28 -5.91 13.29 -8.03
CA VAL A 28 -4.86 13.08 -7.00
C VAL A 28 -3.97 11.91 -7.40
N LYS A 29 -2.67 12.14 -7.39
CA LYS A 29 -1.65 11.14 -7.74
C LYS A 29 -1.02 10.55 -6.49
N ILE A 30 -1.29 9.28 -6.26
CA ILE A 30 -0.80 8.52 -5.11
C ILE A 30 0.30 7.58 -5.56
N ALA A 31 1.54 7.81 -5.09
CA ALA A 31 2.65 6.90 -5.34
C ALA A 31 2.66 5.78 -4.30
N ASN A 32 2.53 4.52 -4.75
CA ASN A 32 2.70 3.36 -3.86
C ASN A 32 4.17 3.02 -3.75
N LEU A 33 4.79 3.36 -2.62
CA LEU A 33 6.22 3.15 -2.35
C LEU A 33 6.43 1.85 -1.58
N GLY A 34 7.12 0.90 -2.20
CA GLY A 34 7.61 -0.32 -1.59
C GLY A 34 9.13 -0.35 -1.51
N GLY A 35 9.67 -1.19 -0.64
CA GLY A 35 11.11 -1.41 -0.50
C GLY A 35 11.41 -2.79 0.04
N SER A 36 12.66 -3.23 -0.10
CA SER A 36 13.16 -4.50 0.45
C SER A 36 14.00 -4.30 1.72
N THR A 37 14.57 -3.11 1.90
CA THR A 37 15.34 -2.71 3.09
C THR A 37 14.88 -1.35 3.59
N LEU A 38 15.27 -0.97 4.80
CA LEU A 38 14.99 0.36 5.33
C LEU A 38 15.56 1.46 4.42
N GLU A 39 16.78 1.25 3.94
CA GLU A 39 17.49 2.18 3.08
C GLU A 39 16.75 2.42 1.76
N THR A 40 16.18 1.37 1.15
CA THR A 40 15.41 1.50 -0.10
C THR A 40 14.12 2.26 0.10
N TYR A 41 13.45 2.15 1.25
CA TYR A 41 12.30 2.99 1.59
C TYR A 41 12.66 4.45 1.74
N ILE A 42 13.76 4.74 2.47
CA ILE A 42 14.25 6.11 2.70
C ILE A 42 14.66 6.74 1.37
N GLU A 43 15.41 6.01 0.55
CA GLU A 43 15.88 6.51 -0.75
C GLU A 43 14.72 6.79 -1.70
N GLY A 44 13.76 5.88 -1.81
CA GLY A 44 12.56 6.11 -2.63
C GLY A 44 11.75 7.33 -2.16
N ALA A 45 11.60 7.50 -0.86
CA ALA A 45 10.94 8.67 -0.28
C ALA A 45 11.72 9.98 -0.58
N ARG A 46 13.05 9.94 -0.51
CA ARG A 46 13.92 11.08 -0.82
C ARG A 46 13.80 11.50 -2.28
N LEU A 47 13.79 10.55 -3.20
CA LEU A 47 13.61 10.82 -4.63
C LEU A 47 12.26 11.49 -4.94
N ILE A 48 11.18 11.02 -4.32
CA ILE A 48 9.85 11.64 -4.45
C ILE A 48 9.85 13.07 -3.89
N GLU A 49 10.42 13.26 -2.71
CA GLU A 49 10.49 14.58 -2.07
C GLU A 49 11.30 15.58 -2.89
N GLU A 50 12.45 15.17 -3.43
CA GLU A 50 13.29 16.00 -4.31
C GLU A 50 12.57 16.36 -5.61
N HIS A 51 11.87 15.39 -6.22
CA HIS A 51 11.05 15.64 -7.40
C HIS A 51 9.98 16.68 -7.12
N ASN A 52 9.22 16.54 -6.04
CA ASN A 52 8.17 17.47 -5.67
C ASN A 52 8.72 18.88 -5.37
N LYS A 53 9.90 19.01 -4.77
CA LYS A 53 10.56 20.30 -4.58
C LYS A 53 10.93 20.97 -5.92
N LYS A 54 11.43 20.20 -6.88
CA LYS A 54 11.74 20.71 -8.23
C LYS A 54 10.47 21.17 -8.96
N VAL A 55 9.39 20.38 -8.88
CA VAL A 55 8.09 20.74 -9.46
C VAL A 55 7.55 22.05 -8.88
N LYS A 56 7.55 22.18 -7.55
CA LYS A 56 7.10 23.40 -6.85
C LYS A 56 7.95 24.63 -7.19
N ALA A 57 9.25 24.46 -7.36
CA ALA A 57 10.15 25.55 -7.72
C ALA A 57 9.93 26.08 -9.16
N ASN A 58 9.44 25.21 -10.05
CA ASN A 58 9.19 25.53 -11.48
C ASN A 58 7.72 25.84 -11.77
N ALA A 59 7.03 26.52 -10.89
CA ALA A 59 5.57 26.67 -10.71
C ALA A 59 4.73 27.12 -11.94
N SER A 60 5.29 27.31 -13.12
CA SER A 60 4.51 27.82 -14.27
C SER A 60 3.88 26.75 -15.18
N THR A 61 4.35 25.47 -15.12
CA THR A 61 3.90 24.45 -16.09
C THR A 61 3.78 23.02 -15.53
N LEU A 62 4.30 22.72 -14.34
CA LEU A 62 4.54 21.34 -13.91
C LEU A 62 3.76 20.89 -12.64
N LEU A 63 2.81 21.68 -12.14
CA LEU A 63 2.03 21.33 -10.94
C LEU A 63 1.29 19.98 -11.07
N HIS A 64 0.97 19.57 -12.30
CA HIS A 64 0.30 18.30 -12.57
C HIS A 64 1.23 17.06 -12.53
N THR A 65 2.53 17.24 -12.31
CA THR A 65 3.50 16.13 -12.21
C THR A 65 4.02 15.91 -10.78
N ALA A 66 3.41 16.53 -9.79
CA ALA A 66 3.73 16.27 -8.39
C ALA A 66 3.06 14.97 -7.91
N VAL A 67 3.69 14.30 -6.96
CA VAL A 67 3.06 13.24 -6.14
C VAL A 67 2.31 13.93 -5.01
N ASP A 68 1.00 13.72 -4.92
CA ASP A 68 0.15 14.38 -3.92
C ASP A 68 0.15 13.63 -2.57
N LEU A 69 0.27 12.30 -2.60
CA LEU A 69 0.32 11.43 -1.44
C LEU A 69 1.22 10.23 -1.71
N VAL A 70 1.91 9.77 -0.69
CA VAL A 70 2.64 8.49 -0.74
C VAL A 70 1.88 7.43 0.04
N GLU A 71 1.55 6.30 -0.60
CA GLU A 71 1.12 5.10 0.09
C GLU A 71 2.34 4.23 0.38
N LEU A 72 2.81 4.23 1.62
CA LEU A 72 3.96 3.44 2.07
C LEU A 72 3.55 1.98 2.27
N ASN A 73 3.98 1.11 1.37
CA ASN A 73 3.65 -0.31 1.39
C ASN A 73 4.64 -1.10 2.23
N ILE A 74 4.39 -1.23 3.53
CA ILE A 74 5.24 -2.01 4.46
C ILE A 74 4.86 -3.49 4.53
N SER A 75 3.90 -3.93 3.73
CA SER A 75 3.32 -5.29 3.81
C SER A 75 4.05 -6.34 2.97
N CYS A 76 5.21 -6.03 2.39
CA CYS A 76 5.94 -6.98 1.55
C CYS A 76 6.54 -8.12 2.39
N PRO A 77 6.14 -9.39 2.15
CA PRO A 77 6.64 -10.53 2.93
C PRO A 77 8.06 -10.95 2.57
N ASN A 78 8.66 -10.38 1.53
CA ASN A 78 9.93 -10.83 0.94
C ASN A 78 11.17 -10.08 1.44
N VAL A 79 11.06 -9.32 2.52
CA VAL A 79 12.21 -8.62 3.09
C VAL A 79 13.06 -9.59 3.89
N LYS A 80 14.19 -9.99 3.33
CA LYS A 80 15.12 -10.97 3.91
C LYS A 80 16.30 -10.36 4.67
N GLU A 81 16.33 -9.08 4.98
CA GLU A 81 17.37 -8.54 5.83
C GLU A 81 16.91 -8.45 7.28
N GLY A 82 17.58 -9.21 8.15
CA GLY A 82 17.34 -9.21 9.59
C GLY A 82 16.12 -9.98 10.06
N GLY A 83 15.38 -10.68 9.20
CA GLY A 83 14.26 -11.55 9.60
C GLY A 83 12.96 -10.84 10.00
N ILE A 84 12.87 -9.52 9.93
CA ILE A 84 11.70 -8.73 10.32
C ILE A 84 11.04 -8.20 9.06
N ALA A 85 9.88 -8.75 8.71
CA ALA A 85 8.98 -8.12 7.74
C ALA A 85 8.38 -6.86 8.39
N PHE A 86 8.70 -5.68 7.87
CA PHE A 86 8.36 -4.40 8.49
C PHE A 86 6.88 -4.23 8.87
N GLY A 87 5.96 -4.79 8.12
CA GLY A 87 4.52 -4.68 8.38
C GLY A 87 3.91 -5.78 9.25
N ILE A 88 4.71 -6.69 9.81
CA ILE A 88 4.22 -7.81 10.63
C ILE A 88 4.18 -7.44 12.11
N THR A 89 5.17 -6.69 12.61
CA THR A 89 5.30 -6.27 14.01
C THR A 89 5.21 -4.75 14.16
N CYS A 90 4.88 -4.30 15.37
CA CYS A 90 4.91 -2.88 15.71
C CYS A 90 6.30 -2.28 15.56
N GLU A 91 7.36 -2.99 16.02
CA GLU A 91 8.75 -2.53 15.94
C GLU A 91 9.20 -2.31 14.49
N GLY A 92 8.86 -3.24 13.59
CA GLY A 92 9.17 -3.10 12.17
C GLY A 92 8.47 -1.89 11.54
N ALA A 93 7.18 -1.72 11.83
CA ALA A 93 6.38 -0.60 11.33
C ALA A 93 6.90 0.75 11.88
N GLU A 94 7.18 0.82 13.19
CA GLU A 94 7.76 1.99 13.86
C GLU A 94 9.03 2.46 13.15
N LYS A 95 9.97 1.54 12.95
CA LYS A 95 11.27 1.85 12.35
C LYS A 95 11.12 2.46 10.96
N VAL A 96 10.33 1.84 10.08
CA VAL A 96 10.19 2.28 8.69
C VAL A 96 9.39 3.58 8.60
N VAL A 97 8.25 3.69 9.29
CA VAL A 97 7.39 4.88 9.22
C VAL A 97 8.11 6.11 9.76
N ARG A 98 8.78 5.99 10.91
CA ARG A 98 9.56 7.07 11.52
C ARG A 98 10.66 7.58 10.59
N GLU A 99 11.45 6.69 9.99
CA GLU A 99 12.56 7.12 9.14
C GLU A 99 12.10 7.71 7.81
N VAL A 100 11.06 7.15 7.20
CA VAL A 100 10.47 7.72 5.98
C VAL A 100 9.84 9.09 6.27
N ARG A 101 9.14 9.25 7.41
CA ARG A 101 8.53 10.53 7.78
C ARG A 101 9.54 11.67 7.93
N LYS A 102 10.77 11.38 8.34
CA LYS A 102 11.84 12.41 8.48
C LYS A 102 12.21 13.06 7.14
N VAL A 103 12.07 12.34 6.05
CA VAL A 103 12.48 12.82 4.71
C VAL A 103 11.33 13.26 3.82
N LEU A 104 10.12 12.77 4.08
CA LEU A 104 8.94 12.99 3.26
C LEU A 104 8.06 14.10 3.85
N SER A 105 7.75 15.16 3.09
CA SER A 105 6.87 16.25 3.55
C SER A 105 5.42 16.12 3.07
N VAL A 106 5.18 15.37 1.98
CA VAL A 106 3.82 15.12 1.48
C VAL A 106 3.05 14.17 2.40
N PRO A 107 1.71 14.19 2.37
CA PRO A 107 0.90 13.24 3.11
C PRO A 107 1.30 11.79 2.85
N MET A 108 1.29 10.97 3.90
CA MET A 108 1.72 9.58 3.86
C MET A 108 0.65 8.67 4.48
N ALA A 109 0.05 7.79 3.65
CA ALA A 109 -0.75 6.68 4.13
C ALA A 109 0.14 5.44 4.27
N VAL A 110 -0.09 4.61 5.29
CA VAL A 110 0.67 3.36 5.49
C VAL A 110 -0.22 2.16 5.18
N LYS A 111 0.22 1.31 4.25
CA LYS A 111 -0.51 0.12 3.81
C LYS A 111 -0.15 -1.10 4.62
N LEU A 112 -1.13 -1.62 5.35
CA LEU A 112 -0.95 -2.68 6.33
C LEU A 112 -1.17 -4.08 5.74
N SER A 113 -0.43 -5.03 6.32
CA SER A 113 -0.55 -6.45 6.03
C SER A 113 -1.66 -7.09 6.88
N PRO A 114 -2.55 -7.92 6.30
CA PRO A 114 -3.48 -8.73 7.07
C PRO A 114 -2.79 -9.87 7.85
N ASN A 115 -1.52 -10.12 7.54
CA ASN A 115 -0.71 -11.15 8.20
C ASN A 115 0.02 -10.61 9.44
N ALA A 116 -0.21 -9.36 9.83
CA ALA A 116 0.35 -8.75 11.03
C ALA A 116 -0.10 -9.48 12.30
N GLU A 117 0.77 -9.56 13.32
CA GLU A 117 0.44 -10.18 14.60
C GLU A 117 -0.78 -9.52 15.27
N ASN A 118 -0.86 -8.19 15.18
CA ASN A 118 -2.00 -7.41 15.62
C ASN A 118 -2.11 -6.14 14.76
N ILE A 119 -2.98 -6.18 13.76
CA ILE A 119 -3.14 -5.09 12.79
C ILE A 119 -3.57 -3.77 13.44
N VAL A 120 -4.34 -3.81 14.53
CA VAL A 120 -4.79 -2.62 15.27
C VAL A 120 -3.60 -1.95 15.98
N ASN A 121 -2.73 -2.73 16.60
CA ASN A 121 -1.55 -2.18 17.26
C ASN A 121 -0.57 -1.61 16.24
N VAL A 122 -0.35 -2.31 15.12
CA VAL A 122 0.48 -1.80 14.01
C VAL A 122 -0.08 -0.49 13.46
N ALA A 123 -1.40 -0.38 13.26
CA ALA A 123 -2.04 0.86 12.81
C ALA A 123 -1.79 2.03 13.77
N LYS A 124 -1.97 1.80 15.08
CA LYS A 124 -1.69 2.83 16.12
C LYS A 124 -0.22 3.24 16.13
N THR A 125 0.69 2.29 15.94
CA THR A 125 2.13 2.58 15.86
C THR A 125 2.41 3.46 14.63
N CYS A 126 1.84 3.14 13.46
CA CYS A 126 2.01 3.96 12.27
C CYS A 126 1.46 5.39 12.45
N GLU A 127 0.27 5.53 13.05
CA GLU A 127 -0.29 6.85 13.39
C GLU A 127 0.63 7.63 14.32
N TYR A 128 1.14 7.00 15.38
CA TYR A 128 2.05 7.63 16.33
C TYR A 128 3.36 8.10 15.69
N GLU A 129 3.87 7.33 14.72
CA GLU A 129 5.10 7.64 13.98
C GLU A 129 4.89 8.64 12.82
N GLY A 130 3.69 9.19 12.67
CA GLY A 130 3.41 10.30 11.75
C GLY A 130 2.80 9.88 10.40
N ALA A 131 2.11 8.75 10.34
CA ALA A 131 1.23 8.45 9.21
C ALA A 131 0.02 9.40 9.22
N ASP A 132 -0.30 9.98 8.06
CA ASP A 132 -1.47 10.85 7.85
C ASP A 132 -2.72 10.04 7.50
N GLY A 133 -2.58 8.76 7.21
CA GLY A 133 -3.67 7.82 6.92
C GLY A 133 -3.21 6.37 7.03
N ILE A 134 -4.18 5.47 7.14
CA ILE A 134 -3.93 4.02 7.17
C ILE A 134 -4.71 3.37 6.04
N SER A 135 -4.04 2.60 5.17
CA SER A 135 -4.70 1.78 4.16
C SER A 135 -4.59 0.29 4.52
N LEU A 136 -5.67 -0.44 4.38
CA LEU A 136 -5.72 -1.88 4.66
C LEU A 136 -6.88 -2.55 3.90
N ILE A 137 -6.67 -3.77 3.41
CA ILE A 137 -5.58 -4.70 3.68
C ILE A 137 -4.84 -5.07 2.40
N ASN A 138 -3.57 -5.44 2.52
CA ASN A 138 -2.84 -6.14 1.47
C ASN A 138 -3.36 -7.59 1.35
N THR A 139 -2.67 -8.45 0.61
CA THR A 139 -3.06 -9.85 0.38
C THR A 139 -2.71 -10.76 1.55
N PHE A 140 -3.54 -11.79 1.77
CA PHE A 140 -3.19 -12.89 2.67
C PHE A 140 -2.13 -13.79 2.04
N SER A 141 -1.22 -14.30 2.85
CA SER A 141 -0.33 -15.39 2.42
C SER A 141 -1.13 -16.68 2.29
N ALA A 142 -1.06 -17.33 1.14
CA ALA A 142 -1.83 -18.54 0.85
C ALA A 142 -1.04 -19.50 -0.04
N LEU A 143 -1.48 -20.76 -0.11
CA LEU A 143 -0.88 -21.84 -0.88
C LEU A 143 -1.91 -22.44 -1.83
N LYS A 144 -1.47 -22.79 -3.04
CA LYS A 144 -2.23 -23.63 -3.98
C LYS A 144 -1.35 -24.78 -4.49
N ILE A 145 -1.85 -26.00 -4.41
CA ILE A 145 -1.18 -27.21 -4.87
C ILE A 145 -1.77 -27.67 -6.21
N ASP A 146 -0.90 -27.94 -7.17
CA ASP A 146 -1.24 -28.69 -8.39
C ASP A 146 -1.17 -30.18 -8.05
N ILE A 147 -2.34 -30.81 -7.91
CA ILE A 147 -2.44 -32.23 -7.52
C ILE A 147 -1.91 -33.18 -8.60
N LYS A 148 -1.95 -32.77 -9.89
CA LYS A 148 -1.45 -33.58 -11.00
C LYS A 148 0.08 -33.55 -11.02
N LYS A 149 0.67 -32.38 -10.85
CA LYS A 149 2.13 -32.18 -10.80
C LYS A 149 2.73 -32.46 -9.43
N ARG A 150 1.89 -32.64 -8.38
CA ARG A 150 2.30 -32.88 -6.98
C ARG A 150 3.28 -31.84 -6.45
N ARG A 151 3.06 -30.55 -6.80
CA ARG A 151 3.89 -29.42 -6.37
C ARG A 151 3.07 -28.14 -6.18
N PRO A 152 3.60 -27.13 -5.51
CA PRO A 152 2.98 -25.80 -5.50
C PRO A 152 2.77 -25.26 -6.92
N VAL A 153 1.68 -24.49 -7.11
CA VAL A 153 1.37 -23.83 -8.39
C VAL A 153 2.35 -22.70 -8.67
N PHE A 154 2.78 -21.99 -7.63
CA PHE A 154 3.70 -20.86 -7.71
C PHE A 154 5.11 -21.29 -7.33
N ASP A 155 6.12 -20.79 -8.04
CA ASP A 155 7.52 -21.12 -7.78
C ASP A 155 7.99 -20.62 -6.39
N ASN A 156 7.42 -19.50 -5.92
CA ASN A 156 7.65 -18.99 -4.55
C ASN A 156 6.92 -19.79 -3.45
N VAL A 157 6.27 -20.91 -3.78
CA VAL A 157 5.46 -21.75 -2.89
C VAL A 157 4.23 -21.02 -2.39
N TYR A 158 4.39 -19.91 -1.70
CA TYR A 158 3.32 -19.05 -1.20
C TYR A 158 3.03 -17.89 -2.16
N ALA A 159 1.76 -17.47 -2.17
CA ALA A 159 1.27 -16.40 -3.04
C ALA A 159 0.23 -15.54 -2.31
N GLY A 160 0.00 -14.32 -2.82
CA GLY A 160 -1.02 -13.43 -2.29
C GLY A 160 -2.43 -13.89 -2.68
N LEU A 161 -3.32 -14.02 -1.70
CA LEU A 161 -4.75 -14.21 -1.91
C LEU A 161 -5.46 -12.86 -1.84
N SER A 162 -6.21 -12.51 -2.88
CA SER A 162 -7.02 -11.30 -3.00
C SER A 162 -8.39 -11.62 -3.64
N GLY A 163 -9.21 -10.61 -3.85
CA GLY A 163 -10.52 -10.73 -4.47
C GLY A 163 -11.66 -11.00 -3.49
N PRO A 164 -12.89 -11.33 -3.96
CA PRO A 164 -14.10 -11.35 -3.13
C PRO A 164 -14.02 -12.25 -1.90
N ALA A 165 -13.23 -13.33 -1.96
CA ALA A 165 -13.09 -14.27 -0.86
C ALA A 165 -12.54 -13.66 0.44
N ILE A 166 -11.76 -12.57 0.35
CA ILE A 166 -11.18 -11.91 1.52
C ILE A 166 -12.06 -10.79 2.08
N LYS A 167 -13.11 -10.35 1.38
CA LYS A 167 -13.95 -9.19 1.75
C LYS A 167 -14.45 -9.22 3.20
N PRO A 168 -15.05 -10.30 3.71
CA PRO A 168 -15.57 -10.32 5.08
C PRO A 168 -14.48 -10.10 6.14
N ILE A 169 -13.26 -10.58 5.88
CA ILE A 169 -12.13 -10.43 6.79
C ILE A 169 -11.58 -9.01 6.69
N ALA A 170 -11.47 -8.47 5.47
CA ALA A 170 -11.06 -7.09 5.24
C ALA A 170 -11.99 -6.08 5.93
N LEU A 171 -13.32 -6.26 5.80
CA LEU A 171 -14.33 -5.45 6.47
C LEU A 171 -14.16 -5.44 8.00
N LYS A 172 -13.94 -6.64 8.60
CA LYS A 172 -13.69 -6.76 10.04
C LYS A 172 -12.45 -5.95 10.43
N MET A 173 -11.34 -6.14 9.73
CA MET A 173 -10.07 -5.44 10.03
C MET A 173 -10.19 -3.93 9.86
N VAL A 174 -10.83 -3.45 8.79
CA VAL A 174 -11.12 -2.02 8.59
C VAL A 174 -11.94 -1.47 9.74
N ARG A 175 -12.99 -2.17 10.17
CA ARG A 175 -13.83 -1.75 11.31
C ARG A 175 -13.05 -1.65 12.62
N GLU A 176 -12.15 -2.59 12.88
CA GLU A 176 -11.33 -2.61 14.11
C GLU A 176 -10.33 -1.46 14.09
N VAL A 177 -9.62 -1.24 12.97
CA VAL A 177 -8.65 -0.16 12.82
C VAL A 177 -9.33 1.21 12.86
N ALA A 178 -10.42 1.41 12.12
CA ALA A 178 -11.14 2.69 12.08
C ALA A 178 -11.67 3.13 13.47
N LYS A 179 -11.94 2.19 14.38
CA LYS A 179 -12.29 2.51 15.77
C LYS A 179 -11.09 2.86 16.65
N ALA A 180 -9.88 2.53 16.21
CA ALA A 180 -8.69 2.55 17.03
C ALA A 180 -7.74 3.71 16.72
N VAL A 181 -7.80 4.27 15.51
CA VAL A 181 -6.97 5.38 15.04
C VAL A 181 -7.84 6.62 14.79
N LYS A 182 -7.21 7.79 14.75
CA LYS A 182 -7.86 9.09 14.48
C LYS A 182 -7.65 9.54 13.03
N VAL A 183 -6.59 9.05 12.37
CA VAL A 183 -6.29 9.37 10.98
C VAL A 183 -7.29 8.68 10.04
N PRO A 184 -7.53 9.22 8.83
CA PRO A 184 -8.38 8.60 7.83
C PRO A 184 -7.97 7.16 7.51
N VAL A 185 -8.98 6.30 7.31
CA VAL A 185 -8.78 4.89 6.92
C VAL A 185 -9.21 4.70 5.48
N ILE A 186 -8.36 4.06 4.69
CA ILE A 186 -8.61 3.66 3.30
C ILE A 186 -8.84 2.16 3.30
N GLY A 187 -10.07 1.73 3.00
CA GLY A 187 -10.45 0.31 3.01
C GLY A 187 -10.25 -0.36 1.66
N MET A 188 -9.68 -1.56 1.65
CA MET A 188 -9.52 -2.38 0.45
C MET A 188 -9.57 -3.87 0.77
N GLY A 189 -9.95 -4.67 -0.24
CA GLY A 189 -9.93 -6.13 -0.16
C GLY A 189 -11.24 -6.76 -0.58
N GLY A 190 -11.32 -7.16 -1.85
CA GLY A 190 -12.45 -7.89 -2.40
C GLY A 190 -13.65 -7.06 -2.82
N ILE A 191 -13.49 -5.73 -2.96
CA ILE A 191 -14.50 -4.83 -3.50
C ILE A 191 -14.67 -5.11 -4.99
N THR A 192 -15.90 -5.39 -5.42
CA THR A 192 -16.25 -5.67 -6.82
C THR A 192 -17.55 -5.02 -7.26
N THR A 193 -18.37 -4.54 -6.33
CA THR A 193 -19.64 -3.88 -6.59
C THR A 193 -19.75 -2.57 -5.79
N ALA A 194 -20.72 -1.73 -6.12
CA ALA A 194 -21.02 -0.52 -5.37
C ALA A 194 -21.46 -0.83 -3.93
N GLU A 195 -22.21 -1.92 -3.73
CA GLU A 195 -22.63 -2.37 -2.41
C GLU A 195 -21.42 -2.75 -1.55
N ASP A 196 -20.42 -3.44 -2.13
CA ASP A 196 -19.17 -3.75 -1.44
C ASP A 196 -18.48 -2.46 -0.96
N ALA A 197 -18.43 -1.44 -1.81
CA ALA A 197 -17.85 -0.13 -1.47
C ALA A 197 -18.59 0.53 -0.29
N ILE A 198 -19.93 0.51 -0.31
CA ILE A 198 -20.76 1.05 0.76
C ILE A 198 -20.51 0.30 2.08
N GLU A 199 -20.37 -1.03 2.05
CA GLU A 199 -20.03 -1.83 3.24
C GLU A 199 -18.72 -1.36 3.89
N PHE A 200 -17.68 -1.05 3.09
CA PHE A 200 -16.41 -0.53 3.62
C PHE A 200 -16.57 0.85 4.26
N ILE A 201 -17.34 1.75 3.65
CA ILE A 201 -17.65 3.06 4.24
C ILE A 201 -18.42 2.89 5.55
N MET A 202 -19.43 2.02 5.59
CA MET A 202 -20.18 1.70 6.81
C MET A 202 -19.30 1.03 7.88
N ALA A 203 -18.27 0.29 7.49
CA ALA A 203 -17.27 -0.25 8.40
C ALA A 203 -16.37 0.84 9.02
N GLY A 204 -16.33 2.05 8.47
CA GLY A 204 -15.58 3.19 8.95
C GLY A 204 -14.42 3.63 8.05
N ALA A 205 -14.33 3.12 6.84
CA ALA A 205 -13.40 3.64 5.85
C ALA A 205 -13.86 5.04 5.38
N HIS A 206 -12.91 5.94 5.18
CA HIS A 206 -13.13 7.28 4.61
C HIS A 206 -13.01 7.26 3.09
N LEU A 207 -12.15 6.38 2.58
CA LEU A 207 -11.90 6.12 1.18
C LEU A 207 -11.84 4.62 0.94
N ILE A 208 -12.00 4.21 -0.33
CA ILE A 208 -11.84 2.82 -0.75
C ILE A 208 -10.79 2.70 -1.85
N GLN A 209 -10.15 1.53 -1.91
CA GLN A 209 -9.31 1.14 -3.05
C GLN A 209 -9.75 -0.23 -3.58
N PHE A 210 -9.73 -0.42 -4.89
CA PHE A 210 -9.94 -1.71 -5.52
C PHE A 210 -8.85 -1.96 -6.57
N GLY A 211 -8.28 -3.17 -6.55
CA GLY A 211 -7.21 -3.59 -7.45
C GLY A 211 -7.63 -4.79 -8.28
N THR A 212 -7.90 -5.94 -7.66
CA THR A 212 -8.22 -7.19 -8.36
C THR A 212 -9.41 -7.04 -9.33
N ALA A 213 -10.42 -6.26 -8.97
CA ALA A 213 -11.58 -6.01 -9.82
C ALA A 213 -11.19 -5.37 -11.16
N SER A 214 -10.26 -4.41 -11.15
CA SER A 214 -9.77 -3.73 -12.36
C SER A 214 -9.05 -4.66 -13.34
N PHE A 215 -8.42 -5.74 -12.86
CA PHE A 215 -7.82 -6.76 -13.73
C PHE A 215 -8.88 -7.66 -14.41
N ILE A 216 -10.05 -7.80 -13.79
CA ILE A 216 -11.15 -8.60 -14.34
C ILE A 216 -12.02 -7.74 -15.26
N ASN A 217 -12.34 -6.54 -14.82
CA ASN A 217 -13.11 -5.56 -15.56
C ASN A 217 -12.50 -4.16 -15.37
N PRO A 218 -11.84 -3.58 -16.40
CA PRO A 218 -11.26 -2.23 -16.32
C PRO A 218 -12.27 -1.11 -16.03
N TYR A 219 -13.56 -1.40 -16.20
CA TYR A 219 -14.68 -0.47 -15.97
C TYR A 219 -15.47 -0.80 -14.69
N ALA A 220 -14.85 -1.57 -13.76
CA ALA A 220 -15.49 -1.97 -12.49
C ALA A 220 -15.73 -0.78 -11.57
#